data_cb5c26b0fb9ef02ebc3600f8cf9137cd
#
_entry.id   cb5c26b0fb9ef02ebc3600f8cf9137cd
#
_cell.length_a   1.000
_cell.length_b   1.000
_cell.length_c   1.000
_cell.angle_alpha   90.00
_cell.angle_beta   90.00
_cell.angle_gamma   90.00
#
_symmetry.space_group_name_H-M   'P 1'
#
loop_
_entity.id
_entity.type
_entity.pdbx_description
1 polymer ?
#
loop_
_entity_poly.entity_id
_entity_poly.type
_entity_poly.pdbx_seq_one_letter_code
_entity_poly.pdbx_strand_id
1 'polypeptide(L)'
;MVMRVGLLGLGTVGSGTAKILLDPAHRHPLVGQIELARVGVRSLDKPRSVAIEGDRLTTDLESIVADPTIDVVVEVMGGLEPARSLILKAIAHGKHVVTANKAVIARYGDEIFTAANEAGIYVMLEAAVAGGIPVIQPLKQALGVNRIRAVTGIINGTTNYILTRMQREGGDFESILADAQRLGYAEADPSADVDGLDAADKIAILASLAFGGRIKLSEVYSEGIRHVTTADIAYADRLGFVIKLLAIARRDGEFDETSDQSLDQLQLRVHPTLVPVSHPLASVNDVYNAILIEGDPIGQVMFFGPGAGEGPTASAVVSDLLNLAANLRAGTTPKATNPLLACSHQHYCKVSPMADIVSRFYVRLLAEDEPGVIGKLGLCFGRHQVSLESIVQIGQHETRAEIVIVSHEVTESNFQTALDELREYREIHSVASVLRVL
;
A
#
# COMPACT_ATOMS: atom_id res chain seq x y z
N MET A 1 -6.53 -31.81 16.83
CA MET A 1 -5.60 -31.90 15.69
C MET A 1 -4.60 -30.76 15.85
N VAL A 2 -3.31 -31.04 15.82
CA VAL A 2 -2.25 -30.03 15.85
C VAL A 2 -1.93 -29.69 14.40
N MET A 3 -1.95 -28.40 14.05
CA MET A 3 -1.59 -27.92 12.72
C MET A 3 -0.06 -27.69 12.65
N ARG A 4 0.61 -28.34 11.73
CA ARG A 4 2.06 -28.32 11.60
C ARG A 4 2.52 -27.32 10.54
N VAL A 5 3.42 -26.42 10.93
CA VAL A 5 3.87 -25.28 10.13
C VAL A 5 5.32 -25.42 9.73
N GLY A 6 5.59 -25.25 8.43
CA GLY A 6 6.91 -25.03 7.88
C GLY A 6 7.15 -23.54 7.62
N LEU A 7 8.15 -22.93 8.27
CA LEU A 7 8.47 -21.51 8.16
C LEU A 7 9.65 -21.32 7.20
N LEU A 8 9.44 -20.59 6.10
CA LEU A 8 10.48 -20.23 5.13
C LEU A 8 10.96 -18.80 5.41
N GLY A 9 12.11 -18.69 6.03
CA GLY A 9 12.75 -17.45 6.44
C GLY A 9 12.65 -17.20 7.95
N LEU A 10 13.81 -16.89 8.57
CA LEU A 10 13.92 -16.54 9.99
C LEU A 10 14.63 -15.18 10.14
N GLY A 11 14.19 -14.21 9.30
CA GLY A 11 14.54 -12.81 9.40
C GLY A 11 13.66 -12.11 10.46
N THR A 12 13.45 -10.81 10.33
CA THR A 12 12.65 -10.00 11.27
C THR A 12 11.25 -10.60 11.48
N VAL A 13 10.48 -10.79 10.41
CA VAL A 13 9.11 -11.31 10.50
C VAL A 13 9.08 -12.76 10.97
N GLY A 14 9.94 -13.62 10.40
CA GLY A 14 10.00 -15.04 10.77
C GLY A 14 10.39 -15.25 12.22
N SER A 15 11.31 -14.45 12.75
CA SER A 15 11.69 -14.50 14.18
C SER A 15 10.53 -14.11 15.08
N GLY A 16 9.80 -13.04 14.73
CA GLY A 16 8.59 -12.65 15.46
C GLY A 16 7.51 -13.73 15.42
N THR A 17 7.28 -14.32 14.24
CA THR A 17 6.34 -15.44 14.07
C THR A 17 6.71 -16.63 14.96
N ALA A 18 7.99 -17.03 14.92
CA ALA A 18 8.48 -18.13 15.76
C ALA A 18 8.32 -17.83 17.26
N LYS A 19 8.64 -16.60 17.71
CA LYS A 19 8.45 -16.19 19.11
C LYS A 19 7.00 -16.33 19.55
N ILE A 20 6.03 -15.94 18.73
CA ILE A 20 4.61 -16.04 19.06
C ILE A 20 4.18 -17.52 19.16
N LEU A 21 4.61 -18.37 18.22
CA LEU A 21 4.24 -19.80 18.19
C LEU A 21 4.89 -20.60 19.32
N LEU A 22 6.10 -20.25 19.74
CA LEU A 22 6.84 -20.91 20.83
C LEU A 22 6.38 -20.46 22.22
N ASP A 23 5.72 -19.31 22.32
CA ASP A 23 5.13 -18.80 23.57
C ASP A 23 3.63 -18.52 23.38
N PRO A 24 2.78 -19.56 23.41
CA PRO A 24 1.33 -19.40 23.26
C PRO A 24 0.61 -18.90 24.53
N ALA A 25 1.32 -18.70 25.64
CA ALA A 25 0.73 -18.28 26.91
C ALA A 25 -0.02 -16.95 26.78
N HIS A 26 -1.19 -16.86 27.42
CA HIS A 26 -2.06 -15.69 27.40
C HIS A 26 -2.56 -15.26 26.00
N ARG A 27 -2.51 -16.16 25.00
CA ARG A 27 -3.03 -15.96 23.65
C ARG A 27 -4.30 -16.79 23.44
N HIS A 28 -4.91 -16.66 22.26
CA HIS A 28 -6.05 -17.50 21.90
C HIS A 28 -5.68 -19.00 21.98
N PRO A 29 -6.49 -19.88 22.57
CA PRO A 29 -6.13 -21.28 22.82
C PRO A 29 -5.71 -22.07 21.56
N LEU A 30 -6.21 -21.71 20.39
CA LEU A 30 -5.79 -22.32 19.13
C LEU A 30 -4.33 -22.08 18.77
N VAL A 31 -3.70 -21.01 19.26
CA VAL A 31 -2.26 -20.74 19.01
C VAL A 31 -1.42 -21.89 19.56
N GLY A 32 -1.76 -22.42 20.76
CA GLY A 32 -1.10 -23.58 21.36
C GLY A 32 -1.30 -24.90 20.60
N GLN A 33 -2.04 -24.89 19.51
CA GLN A 33 -2.28 -26.04 18.66
C GLN A 33 -1.67 -25.88 17.26
N ILE A 34 -0.85 -24.88 17.09
CA ILE A 34 -0.05 -24.59 15.91
C ILE A 34 1.41 -24.93 16.26
N GLU A 35 1.94 -25.97 15.66
CA GLU A 35 3.31 -26.45 15.90
C GLU A 35 4.26 -25.88 14.83
N LEU A 36 5.31 -25.20 15.27
CA LEU A 36 6.43 -24.83 14.39
C LEU A 36 7.30 -26.08 14.14
N ALA A 37 7.03 -26.83 13.08
CA ALA A 37 7.65 -28.12 12.81
C ALA A 37 9.04 -28.00 12.17
N ARG A 38 9.19 -27.15 11.17
CA ARG A 38 10.46 -26.96 10.43
C ARG A 38 10.66 -25.47 10.10
N VAL A 39 11.92 -25.05 10.03
CA VAL A 39 12.31 -23.66 9.74
C VAL A 39 13.44 -23.65 8.70
N GLY A 40 13.15 -23.02 7.56
CA GLY A 40 14.09 -22.82 6.47
C GLY A 40 14.90 -21.54 6.64
N VAL A 41 16.22 -21.64 6.51
CA VAL A 41 17.16 -20.53 6.68
C VAL A 41 18.25 -20.55 5.58
N ARG A 42 18.87 -19.40 5.31
CA ARG A 42 20.00 -19.33 4.35
C ARG A 42 21.30 -19.91 4.92
N SER A 43 21.51 -19.84 6.23
CA SER A 43 22.72 -20.32 6.92
C SER A 43 22.33 -20.80 8.30
N LEU A 44 22.90 -21.91 8.75
CA LEU A 44 22.68 -22.47 10.09
C LEU A 44 23.46 -21.68 11.15
N ASP A 45 24.59 -21.09 10.82
CA ASP A 45 25.52 -20.47 11.78
C ASP A 45 25.17 -19.01 12.15
N LYS A 46 24.22 -18.39 11.43
CA LYS A 46 23.86 -16.98 11.69
C LYS A 46 23.19 -16.85 13.08
N PRO A 47 23.66 -15.92 13.95
CA PRO A 47 23.00 -15.62 15.23
C PRO A 47 21.53 -15.21 15.02
N ARG A 48 20.65 -15.66 15.91
CA ARG A 48 19.21 -15.43 15.83
C ARG A 48 18.65 -14.88 17.14
N SER A 49 17.60 -14.05 17.03
CA SER A 49 16.91 -13.46 18.19
C SER A 49 15.92 -14.44 18.87
N VAL A 50 15.71 -15.63 18.28
CA VAL A 50 14.85 -16.70 18.79
C VAL A 50 15.61 -18.02 18.78
N ALA A 51 15.52 -18.76 19.87
CA ALA A 51 16.11 -20.09 19.96
C ALA A 51 15.19 -21.12 19.24
N ILE A 52 15.73 -21.81 18.26
CA ILE A 52 15.07 -22.92 17.57
C ILE A 52 15.91 -24.17 17.79
N GLU A 53 15.30 -25.30 18.15
CA GLU A 53 15.98 -26.58 18.27
C GLU A 53 16.66 -26.94 16.94
N GLY A 54 17.92 -27.44 17.01
CA GLY A 54 18.78 -27.58 15.83
C GLY A 54 18.22 -28.54 14.77
N ASP A 55 17.47 -29.55 15.17
CA ASP A 55 16.83 -30.53 14.29
C ASP A 55 15.67 -29.96 13.48
N ARG A 56 15.12 -28.81 13.90
CA ARG A 56 14.06 -28.07 13.16
C ARG A 56 14.61 -27.13 12.09
N LEU A 57 15.89 -26.76 12.15
CA LEU A 57 16.52 -25.85 11.19
C LEU A 57 17.03 -26.61 9.96
N THR A 58 16.81 -26.03 8.79
CA THR A 58 17.37 -26.57 7.53
C THR A 58 17.70 -25.46 6.55
N THR A 59 18.68 -25.70 5.68
CA THR A 59 18.95 -24.86 4.50
C THR A 59 18.26 -25.39 3.25
N ASP A 60 17.69 -26.58 3.33
CA ASP A 60 16.92 -27.22 2.25
C ASP A 60 15.45 -26.82 2.37
N LEU A 61 15.08 -25.73 1.68
CA LEU A 61 13.72 -25.21 1.66
C LEU A 61 12.74 -26.13 0.94
N GLU A 62 13.23 -26.87 -0.06
CA GLU A 62 12.45 -27.85 -0.82
C GLU A 62 11.96 -28.99 0.08
N SER A 63 12.78 -29.45 1.01
CA SER A 63 12.41 -30.49 1.96
C SER A 63 11.24 -30.07 2.85
N ILE A 64 11.05 -28.77 3.13
CA ILE A 64 9.93 -28.25 3.92
C ILE A 64 8.63 -28.30 3.10
N VAL A 65 8.66 -27.82 1.86
CA VAL A 65 7.46 -27.76 1.02
C VAL A 65 7.00 -29.16 0.57
N ALA A 66 7.92 -30.13 0.48
CA ALA A 66 7.63 -31.50 0.13
C ALA A 66 7.26 -32.41 1.32
N ASP A 67 7.50 -31.99 2.57
CA ASP A 67 7.26 -32.81 3.77
C ASP A 67 5.75 -33.09 3.94
N PRO A 68 5.29 -34.35 3.85
CA PRO A 68 3.86 -34.68 3.96
C PRO A 68 3.27 -34.44 5.35
N THR A 69 4.10 -34.22 6.36
CA THR A 69 3.66 -33.93 7.75
C THR A 69 3.40 -32.46 8.02
N ILE A 70 3.75 -31.57 7.08
CA ILE A 70 3.49 -30.13 7.18
C ILE A 70 2.14 -29.81 6.52
N ASP A 71 1.27 -29.10 7.23
CA ASP A 71 -0.05 -28.68 6.76
C ASP A 71 0.00 -27.30 6.08
N VAL A 72 0.82 -26.39 6.61
CA VAL A 72 0.91 -24.97 6.18
C VAL A 72 2.36 -24.55 6.00
N VAL A 73 2.63 -23.88 4.90
CA VAL A 73 3.92 -23.20 4.64
C VAL A 73 3.73 -21.71 4.85
N VAL A 74 4.58 -21.12 5.70
CA VAL A 74 4.67 -19.68 5.93
C VAL A 74 5.87 -19.14 5.18
N GLU A 75 5.66 -18.28 4.18
CA GLU A 75 6.71 -17.62 3.39
C GLU A 75 6.91 -16.19 3.86
N VAL A 76 8.09 -15.90 4.42
CA VAL A 76 8.50 -14.58 4.92
C VAL A 76 9.97 -14.27 4.57
N MET A 77 10.41 -14.74 3.40
CA MET A 77 11.79 -14.59 2.94
C MET A 77 12.04 -13.26 2.22
N GLY A 78 11.00 -12.73 1.56
CA GLY A 78 11.12 -11.57 0.67
C GLY A 78 11.77 -11.92 -0.68
N GLY A 79 11.78 -10.93 -1.60
CA GLY A 79 12.21 -11.13 -2.98
C GLY A 79 11.15 -11.86 -3.81
N LEU A 80 11.40 -12.00 -5.12
CA LEU A 80 10.46 -12.68 -6.02
C LEU A 80 10.76 -14.17 -6.11
N GLU A 81 12.01 -14.52 -6.29
CA GLU A 81 12.49 -15.92 -6.31
C GLU A 81 13.51 -16.15 -5.19
N PRO A 82 13.49 -17.30 -4.57
CA PRO A 82 12.68 -18.51 -4.85
C PRO A 82 11.28 -18.51 -4.20
N ALA A 83 10.82 -17.38 -3.65
CA ALA A 83 9.55 -17.30 -2.91
C ALA A 83 8.36 -17.77 -3.77
N ARG A 84 8.20 -17.22 -5.00
CA ARG A 84 7.14 -17.62 -5.93
C ARG A 84 7.18 -19.13 -6.22
N SER A 85 8.34 -19.65 -6.61
CA SER A 85 8.50 -21.07 -6.95
C SER A 85 8.16 -21.98 -5.75
N LEU A 86 8.55 -21.61 -4.53
CA LEU A 86 8.26 -22.38 -3.32
C LEU A 86 6.78 -22.31 -2.91
N ILE A 87 6.12 -21.18 -3.10
CA ILE A 87 4.66 -21.04 -2.90
C ILE A 87 3.92 -21.99 -3.84
N LEU A 88 4.24 -21.96 -5.14
CA LEU A 88 3.59 -22.83 -6.13
C LEU A 88 3.84 -24.31 -5.84
N LYS A 89 5.06 -24.68 -5.43
CA LYS A 89 5.38 -26.05 -5.02
C LYS A 89 4.63 -26.47 -3.77
N ALA A 90 4.49 -25.60 -2.76
CA ALA A 90 3.73 -25.88 -1.57
C ALA A 90 2.26 -26.20 -1.94
N ILE A 91 1.66 -25.38 -2.82
CA ILE A 91 0.29 -25.58 -3.34
C ILE A 91 0.19 -26.95 -4.05
N ALA A 92 1.16 -27.27 -4.94
CA ALA A 92 1.18 -28.54 -5.65
C ALA A 92 1.30 -29.77 -4.73
N HIS A 93 1.94 -29.62 -3.55
CA HIS A 93 2.01 -30.64 -2.50
C HIS A 93 0.82 -30.60 -1.52
N GLY A 94 -0.23 -29.86 -1.83
CA GLY A 94 -1.46 -29.81 -1.04
C GLY A 94 -1.35 -29.04 0.27
N LYS A 95 -0.38 -28.10 0.38
CA LYS A 95 -0.17 -27.30 1.59
C LYS A 95 -0.81 -25.94 1.48
N HIS A 96 -1.46 -25.50 2.55
CA HIS A 96 -1.91 -24.13 2.67
C HIS A 96 -0.70 -23.19 2.78
N VAL A 97 -0.88 -21.94 2.38
CA VAL A 97 0.18 -20.93 2.36
C VAL A 97 -0.24 -19.70 3.14
N VAL A 98 0.68 -19.15 3.94
CA VAL A 98 0.61 -17.83 4.53
C VAL A 98 1.82 -17.04 4.05
N THR A 99 1.63 -15.84 3.48
CA THR A 99 2.75 -15.03 2.99
C THR A 99 2.66 -13.59 3.43
N ALA A 100 3.82 -12.98 3.70
CA ALA A 100 3.98 -11.54 3.91
C ALA A 100 4.56 -10.85 2.65
N ASN A 101 4.72 -11.57 1.54
CA ASN A 101 5.45 -11.12 0.37
C ASN A 101 4.55 -10.38 -0.63
N LYS A 102 4.32 -9.09 -0.36
CA LYS A 102 3.50 -8.23 -1.23
C LYS A 102 3.97 -8.21 -2.68
N ALA A 103 5.30 -8.23 -2.91
CA ALA A 103 5.87 -8.14 -4.25
C ALA A 103 5.54 -9.38 -5.11
N VAL A 104 5.50 -10.56 -4.51
CA VAL A 104 5.08 -11.80 -5.17
C VAL A 104 3.58 -11.76 -5.46
N ILE A 105 2.77 -11.37 -4.48
CA ILE A 105 1.31 -11.33 -4.63
C ILE A 105 0.88 -10.27 -5.65
N ALA A 106 1.46 -9.08 -5.64
CA ALA A 106 1.11 -8.02 -6.58
C ALA A 106 1.45 -8.36 -8.04
N ARG A 107 2.48 -9.19 -8.27
CA ARG A 107 2.95 -9.54 -9.62
C ARG A 107 2.46 -10.90 -10.13
N TYR A 108 2.30 -11.87 -9.25
CA TYR A 108 2.00 -13.27 -9.58
C TYR A 108 0.77 -13.79 -8.85
N GLY A 109 -0.03 -12.92 -8.25
CA GLY A 109 -1.24 -13.30 -7.51
C GLY A 109 -2.24 -14.06 -8.38
N ASP A 110 -2.37 -13.71 -9.65
CA ASP A 110 -3.23 -14.41 -10.61
C ASP A 110 -2.84 -15.88 -10.80
N GLU A 111 -1.55 -16.17 -10.96
CA GLU A 111 -1.03 -17.53 -11.07
C GLU A 111 -1.21 -18.30 -9.75
N ILE A 112 -0.82 -17.68 -8.63
CA ILE A 112 -0.83 -18.29 -7.31
C ILE A 112 -2.27 -18.63 -6.86
N PHE A 113 -3.19 -17.66 -6.98
CA PHE A 113 -4.59 -17.90 -6.58
C PHE A 113 -5.32 -18.85 -7.52
N THR A 114 -4.99 -18.87 -8.82
CA THR A 114 -5.52 -19.85 -9.75
C THR A 114 -5.10 -21.26 -9.33
N ALA A 115 -3.80 -21.49 -9.14
CA ALA A 115 -3.28 -22.78 -8.69
C ALA A 115 -3.86 -23.20 -7.32
N ALA A 116 -3.99 -22.26 -6.39
CA ALA A 116 -4.56 -22.53 -5.06
C ALA A 116 -6.03 -22.94 -5.13
N ASN A 117 -6.85 -22.25 -5.94
CA ASN A 117 -8.27 -22.56 -6.11
C ASN A 117 -8.46 -23.93 -6.78
N GLU A 118 -7.69 -24.27 -7.80
CA GLU A 118 -7.72 -25.58 -8.47
C GLU A 118 -7.35 -26.72 -7.51
N ALA A 119 -6.38 -26.46 -6.61
CA ALA A 119 -5.94 -27.43 -5.61
C ALA A 119 -6.84 -27.49 -4.35
N GLY A 120 -7.77 -26.54 -4.17
CA GLY A 120 -8.56 -26.40 -2.94
C GLY A 120 -7.73 -25.91 -1.74
N ILE A 121 -6.71 -25.09 -1.98
CA ILE A 121 -5.73 -24.60 -1.00
C ILE A 121 -6.00 -23.14 -0.68
N TYR A 122 -5.82 -22.76 0.58
CA TYR A 122 -5.85 -21.35 1.00
C TYR A 122 -4.48 -20.71 0.86
N VAL A 123 -4.47 -19.48 0.30
CA VAL A 123 -3.33 -18.56 0.35
C VAL A 123 -3.76 -17.33 1.13
N MET A 124 -3.19 -17.18 2.32
CA MET A 124 -3.50 -16.10 3.25
C MET A 124 -2.40 -15.05 3.19
N LEU A 125 -2.74 -13.77 3.31
CA LEU A 125 -1.82 -12.66 3.01
C LEU A 125 -2.02 -11.41 3.88
N GLU A 126 -2.61 -11.54 5.07
CA GLU A 126 -2.84 -10.39 5.96
C GLU A 126 -1.55 -9.56 6.18
N ALA A 127 -0.43 -10.26 6.36
CA ALA A 127 0.87 -9.65 6.57
C ALA A 127 1.49 -8.96 5.33
N ALA A 128 0.93 -9.16 4.15
CA ALA A 128 1.45 -8.56 2.92
C ALA A 128 1.11 -7.06 2.80
N VAL A 129 0.05 -6.59 3.46
CA VAL A 129 -0.37 -5.19 3.42
C VAL A 129 -0.50 -4.62 4.83
N ALA A 130 0.09 -3.43 5.04
CA ALA A 130 -0.03 -2.65 6.28
C ALA A 130 0.40 -3.37 7.57
N GLY A 131 1.24 -4.39 7.47
CA GLY A 131 1.93 -5.04 8.58
C GLY A 131 1.01 -5.50 9.70
N GLY A 132 0.95 -4.74 10.82
CA GLY A 132 0.13 -5.08 11.98
C GLY A 132 -1.32 -4.60 11.92
N ILE A 133 -1.72 -3.91 10.87
CA ILE A 133 -3.10 -3.42 10.71
C ILE A 133 -3.95 -4.54 10.10
N PRO A 134 -4.96 -5.08 10.81
CA PRO A 134 -5.83 -6.10 10.26
C PRO A 134 -6.81 -5.44 9.28
N VAL A 135 -6.55 -5.55 7.97
CA VAL A 135 -7.37 -4.92 6.94
C VAL A 135 -7.88 -5.90 5.89
N ILE A 136 -7.12 -6.93 5.56
CA ILE A 136 -7.50 -7.88 4.50
C ILE A 136 -8.67 -8.76 4.93
N GLN A 137 -8.60 -9.36 6.11
CA GLN A 137 -9.71 -10.15 6.64
C GLN A 137 -10.98 -9.31 6.88
N PRO A 138 -10.92 -8.15 7.54
CA PRO A 138 -12.08 -7.26 7.61
C PRO A 138 -12.65 -6.88 6.25
N LEU A 139 -11.82 -6.56 5.26
CA LEU A 139 -12.28 -6.19 3.92
C LEU A 139 -13.03 -7.35 3.24
N LYS A 140 -12.52 -8.57 3.35
CA LYS A 140 -13.14 -9.78 2.77
C LYS A 140 -14.39 -10.25 3.52
N GLN A 141 -14.43 -10.09 4.85
CA GLN A 141 -15.47 -10.66 5.70
C GLN A 141 -16.43 -9.59 6.21
N ALA A 142 -16.01 -8.76 7.14
CA ALA A 142 -16.88 -7.82 7.83
C ALA A 142 -17.41 -6.70 6.91
N LEU A 143 -16.58 -6.23 5.97
CA LEU A 143 -16.93 -5.19 5.02
C LEU A 143 -17.50 -5.73 3.70
N GLY A 144 -17.44 -7.03 3.47
CA GLY A 144 -17.89 -7.67 2.23
C GLY A 144 -19.41 -7.52 1.93
N VAL A 145 -20.20 -7.03 2.88
CA VAL A 145 -21.62 -6.71 2.70
C VAL A 145 -21.84 -5.30 2.11
N ASN A 146 -20.79 -4.51 2.01
CA ASN A 146 -20.87 -3.11 1.57
C ASN A 146 -20.45 -2.97 0.11
N ARG A 147 -21.04 -2.00 -0.57
CA ARG A 147 -20.54 -1.52 -1.87
C ARG A 147 -19.36 -0.60 -1.63
N ILE A 148 -18.15 -1.11 -1.77
CA ILE A 148 -16.93 -0.31 -1.55
C ILE A 148 -16.77 0.69 -2.69
N ARG A 149 -16.62 1.97 -2.34
CA ARG A 149 -16.42 3.09 -3.28
C ARG A 149 -14.96 3.48 -3.40
N ALA A 150 -14.25 3.53 -2.27
CA ALA A 150 -12.84 3.92 -2.25
C ALA A 150 -12.08 3.21 -1.13
N VAL A 151 -10.80 2.98 -1.40
CA VAL A 151 -9.77 2.61 -0.42
C VAL A 151 -8.65 3.62 -0.57
N THR A 152 -8.42 4.43 0.44
CA THR A 152 -7.38 5.46 0.46
C THR A 152 -6.47 5.23 1.64
N GLY A 153 -5.15 5.20 1.44
CA GLY A 153 -4.27 4.87 2.54
C GLY A 153 -2.92 5.59 2.53
N ILE A 154 -2.42 5.82 3.74
CA ILE A 154 -1.01 6.05 4.03
C ILE A 154 -0.44 4.67 4.38
N ILE A 155 0.18 4.00 3.40
CA ILE A 155 0.57 2.58 3.51
C ILE A 155 2.08 2.34 3.37
N ASN A 156 2.86 3.43 3.42
CA ASN A 156 4.31 3.39 3.48
C ASN A 156 4.80 4.26 4.66
N GLY A 157 5.40 3.62 5.67
CA GLY A 157 5.84 4.28 6.90
C GLY A 157 7.06 5.19 6.68
N THR A 158 7.97 4.83 5.78
CA THR A 158 9.18 5.59 5.46
C THR A 158 8.84 6.97 4.89
N THR A 159 7.98 7.01 3.88
CA THR A 159 7.54 8.27 3.25
C THR A 159 6.72 9.12 4.20
N ASN A 160 5.85 8.50 5.00
CA ASN A 160 5.08 9.24 6.00
C ASN A 160 5.99 9.84 7.10
N TYR A 161 7.01 9.11 7.52
CA TYR A 161 8.02 9.62 8.46
C TYR A 161 8.76 10.83 7.87
N ILE A 162 9.25 10.73 6.62
CA ILE A 162 9.97 11.81 5.95
C ILE A 162 9.08 13.07 5.84
N LEU A 163 7.87 12.95 5.31
CA LEU A 163 6.95 14.08 5.15
C LEU A 163 6.55 14.69 6.50
N THR A 164 6.35 13.86 7.53
CA THR A 164 6.05 14.35 8.89
C THR A 164 7.21 15.17 9.46
N ARG A 165 8.45 14.72 9.27
CA ARG A 165 9.62 15.44 9.76
C ARG A 165 9.86 16.72 8.98
N MET A 166 9.71 16.70 7.63
CA MET A 166 9.76 17.90 6.80
C MET A 166 8.78 18.97 7.30
N GLN A 167 7.56 18.55 7.65
CA GLN A 167 6.52 19.46 8.15
C GLN A 167 6.84 20.04 9.54
N ARG A 168 7.31 19.18 10.47
CA ARG A 168 7.54 19.61 11.87
C ARG A 168 8.85 20.37 12.09
N GLU A 169 9.89 19.98 11.37
CA GLU A 169 11.26 20.46 11.59
C GLU A 169 11.75 21.41 10.50
N GLY A 170 11.07 21.46 9.35
CA GLY A 170 11.45 22.31 8.23
C GLY A 170 12.71 21.87 7.48
N GLY A 171 13.17 20.62 7.70
CA GLY A 171 14.32 20.04 7.01
C GLY A 171 14.03 19.69 5.54
N ASP A 172 15.09 19.59 4.75
CA ASP A 172 14.98 19.13 3.35
C ASP A 172 14.86 17.59 3.26
N PHE A 173 14.40 17.12 2.11
CA PHE A 173 14.14 15.69 1.86
C PHE A 173 15.42 14.85 2.06
N GLU A 174 16.56 15.26 1.52
CA GLU A 174 17.80 14.47 1.53
C GLU A 174 18.36 14.29 2.95
N SER A 175 18.35 15.35 3.75
CA SER A 175 18.83 15.28 5.13
C SER A 175 17.95 14.36 6.00
N ILE A 176 16.63 14.44 5.82
CA ILE A 176 15.69 13.61 6.58
C ILE A 176 15.71 12.16 6.10
N LEU A 177 15.91 11.92 4.81
CA LEU A 177 16.11 10.57 4.28
C LEU A 177 17.36 9.92 4.87
N ALA A 178 18.48 10.64 4.94
CA ALA A 178 19.70 10.14 5.56
C ALA A 178 19.49 9.78 7.04
N ASP A 179 18.70 10.58 7.77
CA ASP A 179 18.30 10.26 9.13
C ASP A 179 17.43 9.01 9.22
N ALA A 180 16.46 8.85 8.32
CA ALA A 180 15.62 7.66 8.24
C ALA A 180 16.45 6.40 8.00
N GLN A 181 17.46 6.47 7.13
CA GLN A 181 18.40 5.37 6.88
C GLN A 181 19.23 5.04 8.12
N ARG A 182 19.76 6.04 8.81
CA ARG A 182 20.53 5.87 10.04
C ARG A 182 19.70 5.23 11.18
N LEU A 183 18.42 5.55 11.24
CA LEU A 183 17.48 4.99 12.23
C LEU A 183 16.90 3.62 11.82
N GLY A 184 17.19 3.15 10.59
CA GLY A 184 16.70 1.87 10.07
C GLY A 184 15.26 1.90 9.57
N TYR A 185 14.67 3.08 9.35
CA TYR A 185 13.35 3.25 8.73
C TYR A 185 13.40 3.20 7.20
N ALA A 186 14.56 3.50 6.61
CA ALA A 186 14.81 3.35 5.19
C ALA A 186 16.03 2.45 4.95
N GLU A 187 15.99 1.65 3.90
CA GLU A 187 17.11 0.85 3.44
C GLU A 187 18.16 1.70 2.71
N ALA A 188 19.33 1.10 2.41
CA ALA A 188 20.39 1.79 1.66
C ALA A 188 19.91 2.23 0.26
N ASP A 189 19.10 1.40 -0.40
CA ASP A 189 18.33 1.81 -1.59
C ASP A 189 16.87 2.04 -1.18
N PRO A 190 16.44 3.30 -1.01
CA PRO A 190 15.10 3.64 -0.56
C PRO A 190 14.10 3.76 -1.72
N SER A 191 14.50 3.48 -2.96
CA SER A 191 13.69 3.78 -4.17
C SER A 191 12.30 3.14 -4.12
N ALA A 192 12.19 1.91 -3.62
CA ALA A 192 10.88 1.26 -3.50
C ALA A 192 9.90 2.06 -2.62
N ASP A 193 10.39 2.71 -1.58
CA ASP A 193 9.60 3.54 -0.67
C ASP A 193 9.36 4.92 -1.28
N VAL A 194 10.43 5.67 -1.55
CA VAL A 194 10.35 7.11 -1.87
C VAL A 194 9.78 7.39 -3.26
N ASP A 195 9.85 6.41 -4.17
CA ASP A 195 9.24 6.50 -5.51
C ASP A 195 7.82 5.92 -5.56
N GLY A 196 7.27 5.48 -4.41
CA GLY A 196 5.88 5.04 -4.26
C GLY A 196 5.60 3.61 -4.69
N LEU A 197 6.60 2.83 -5.10
CA LEU A 197 6.42 1.48 -5.64
C LEU A 197 5.91 0.49 -4.59
N ASP A 198 6.38 0.59 -3.35
CA ASP A 198 5.87 -0.20 -2.22
C ASP A 198 4.37 0.05 -1.97
N ALA A 199 3.96 1.32 -2.04
CA ALA A 199 2.56 1.69 -1.91
C ALA A 199 1.72 1.21 -3.12
N ALA A 200 2.31 1.20 -4.33
CA ALA A 200 1.65 0.67 -5.53
C ALA A 200 1.40 -0.85 -5.42
N ASP A 201 2.38 -1.64 -4.98
CA ASP A 201 2.19 -3.07 -4.72
C ASP A 201 1.01 -3.32 -3.75
N LYS A 202 0.96 -2.55 -2.65
CA LYS A 202 -0.07 -2.72 -1.61
C LYS A 202 -1.46 -2.28 -2.06
N ILE A 203 -1.58 -1.15 -2.77
CA ILE A 203 -2.90 -0.68 -3.23
C ILE A 203 -3.46 -1.57 -4.33
N ALA A 204 -2.62 -2.18 -5.17
CA ALA A 204 -3.08 -3.17 -6.15
C ALA A 204 -3.72 -4.38 -5.46
N ILE A 205 -3.13 -4.87 -4.35
CA ILE A 205 -3.69 -5.96 -3.56
C ILE A 205 -5.03 -5.53 -2.92
N LEU A 206 -5.06 -4.37 -2.25
CA LEU A 206 -6.27 -3.86 -1.61
C LEU A 206 -7.40 -3.63 -2.62
N ALA A 207 -7.09 -3.05 -3.78
CA ALA A 207 -8.07 -2.83 -4.84
C ALA A 207 -8.64 -4.14 -5.39
N SER A 208 -7.79 -5.15 -5.61
CA SER A 208 -8.25 -6.46 -6.03
C SER A 208 -9.27 -7.05 -5.06
N LEU A 209 -9.02 -6.94 -3.76
CA LEU A 209 -9.91 -7.46 -2.72
C LEU A 209 -11.18 -6.62 -2.56
N ALA A 210 -11.06 -5.30 -2.64
CA ALA A 210 -12.18 -4.38 -2.43
C ALA A 210 -13.19 -4.38 -3.59
N PHE A 211 -12.70 -4.52 -4.82
CA PHE A 211 -13.50 -4.39 -6.03
C PHE A 211 -13.77 -5.72 -6.74
N GLY A 212 -13.25 -6.81 -6.21
CA GLY A 212 -13.61 -8.16 -6.67
C GLY A 212 -12.99 -8.59 -7.99
N GLY A 213 -11.91 -7.94 -8.45
CA GLY A 213 -11.22 -8.28 -9.69
C GLY A 213 -9.71 -8.20 -9.57
N ARG A 214 -8.99 -8.79 -10.52
CA ARG A 214 -7.52 -8.73 -10.59
C ARG A 214 -7.05 -7.35 -11.05
N ILE A 215 -5.95 -6.88 -10.50
CA ILE A 215 -5.31 -5.62 -10.89
C ILE A 215 -3.96 -5.92 -11.56
N LYS A 216 -3.70 -5.30 -12.69
CA LYS A 216 -2.36 -5.29 -13.28
C LYS A 216 -1.55 -4.18 -12.62
N LEU A 217 -0.46 -4.55 -11.97
CA LEU A 217 0.40 -3.58 -11.28
C LEU A 217 0.91 -2.47 -12.21
N SER A 218 1.14 -2.78 -13.49
CA SER A 218 1.58 -1.81 -14.50
C SER A 218 0.54 -0.73 -14.82
N GLU A 219 -0.70 -0.90 -14.42
CA GLU A 219 -1.79 0.07 -14.60
C GLU A 219 -1.95 1.00 -13.39
N VAL A 220 -1.22 0.76 -12.29
CA VAL A 220 -1.19 1.64 -11.12
C VAL A 220 -0.25 2.81 -11.40
N TYR A 221 -0.79 4.04 -11.47
CA TYR A 221 0.05 5.23 -11.55
C TYR A 221 0.83 5.42 -10.24
N SER A 222 2.13 5.68 -10.34
CA SER A 222 2.98 5.91 -9.16
C SER A 222 3.88 7.12 -9.35
N GLU A 223 3.83 8.03 -8.38
CA GLU A 223 4.68 9.21 -8.26
C GLU A 223 5.16 9.29 -6.80
N GLY A 224 6.48 9.41 -6.63
CA GLY A 224 7.12 9.46 -5.32
C GLY A 224 7.20 10.86 -4.72
N ILE A 225 7.89 10.96 -3.57
CA ILE A 225 7.98 12.19 -2.78
C ILE A 225 9.29 12.99 -3.01
N ARG A 226 10.18 12.55 -3.89
CA ARG A 226 11.50 13.20 -4.10
C ARG A 226 11.41 14.66 -4.51
N HIS A 227 10.32 15.04 -5.17
CA HIS A 227 10.11 16.40 -5.68
C HIS A 227 9.39 17.31 -4.69
N VAL A 228 8.93 16.77 -3.56
CA VAL A 228 8.28 17.58 -2.51
C VAL A 228 9.36 18.41 -1.81
N THR A 229 9.18 19.71 -1.82
CA THR A 229 10.14 20.66 -1.22
C THR A 229 9.63 21.22 0.10
N THR A 230 10.52 21.81 0.89
CA THR A 230 10.17 22.54 2.12
C THR A 230 9.22 23.71 1.84
N ALA A 231 9.36 24.35 0.67
CA ALA A 231 8.44 25.41 0.25
C ALA A 231 7.02 24.88 0.04
N ASP A 232 6.87 23.70 -0.60
CA ASP A 232 5.55 23.09 -0.79
C ASP A 232 4.89 22.73 0.55
N ILE A 233 5.67 22.22 1.51
CA ILE A 233 5.20 21.96 2.88
C ILE A 233 4.71 23.24 3.55
N ALA A 234 5.49 24.33 3.47
CA ALA A 234 5.13 25.60 4.08
C ALA A 234 3.88 26.24 3.46
N TYR A 235 3.72 26.12 2.13
CA TYR A 235 2.53 26.62 1.45
C TYR A 235 1.31 25.75 1.74
N ALA A 236 1.45 24.42 1.77
CA ALA A 236 0.38 23.52 2.16
C ALA A 236 -0.16 23.88 3.55
N ASP A 237 0.73 24.06 4.53
CA ASP A 237 0.35 24.45 5.91
C ASP A 237 -0.44 25.76 5.95
N ARG A 238 0.04 26.81 5.24
CA ARG A 238 -0.66 28.11 5.14
C ARG A 238 -2.03 28.02 4.49
N LEU A 239 -2.23 27.07 3.58
CA LEU A 239 -3.49 26.83 2.91
C LEU A 239 -4.40 25.85 3.67
N GLY A 240 -4.00 25.37 4.85
CA GLY A 240 -4.78 24.44 5.66
C GLY A 240 -4.69 22.99 5.22
N PHE A 241 -3.58 22.61 4.58
CA PHE A 241 -3.30 21.25 4.14
C PHE A 241 -2.03 20.68 4.77
N VAL A 242 -1.94 19.36 4.76
CA VAL A 242 -0.69 18.61 4.98
C VAL A 242 -0.37 17.79 3.73
N ILE A 243 0.90 17.53 3.44
CA ILE A 243 1.28 16.67 2.32
C ILE A 243 1.46 15.23 2.83
N LYS A 244 0.78 14.29 2.18
CA LYS A 244 0.90 12.85 2.43
C LYS A 244 1.11 12.10 1.11
N LEU A 245 1.88 11.01 1.14
CA LEU A 245 1.87 10.05 0.03
C LEU A 245 0.63 9.19 0.18
N LEU A 246 -0.36 9.41 -0.67
CA LEU A 246 -1.60 8.62 -0.66
C LEU A 246 -1.56 7.54 -1.75
N ALA A 247 -1.96 6.33 -1.36
CA ALA A 247 -2.34 5.27 -2.27
C ALA A 247 -3.87 5.26 -2.35
N ILE A 248 -4.41 5.39 -3.55
CA ILE A 248 -5.83 5.60 -3.80
C ILE A 248 -6.32 4.55 -4.79
N ALA A 249 -7.34 3.81 -4.39
CA ALA A 249 -8.14 2.96 -5.27
C ALA A 249 -9.59 3.41 -5.16
N ARG A 250 -10.18 3.87 -6.25
CA ARG A 250 -11.54 4.41 -6.26
C ARG A 250 -12.28 3.90 -7.48
N ARG A 251 -13.58 3.59 -7.32
CA ARG A 251 -14.49 3.27 -8.41
C ARG A 251 -14.92 4.55 -9.11
N ASP A 252 -14.88 4.57 -10.44
CA ASP A 252 -15.41 5.66 -11.25
C ASP A 252 -16.95 5.58 -11.32
N GLY A 253 -17.61 6.73 -11.23
CA GLY A 253 -19.04 6.85 -11.36
C GLY A 253 -19.86 6.47 -10.13
N GLU A 254 -21.18 6.62 -10.24
CA GLU A 254 -22.14 6.18 -9.25
C GLU A 254 -22.48 4.69 -9.48
N PHE A 255 -22.94 4.00 -8.43
CA PHE A 255 -23.44 2.64 -8.56
C PHE A 255 -24.68 2.62 -9.47
N ASP A 256 -24.54 2.10 -10.67
CA ASP A 256 -25.66 1.82 -11.55
C ASP A 256 -26.11 0.37 -11.33
N GLU A 257 -27.35 0.19 -10.84
CA GLU A 257 -27.92 -1.14 -10.58
C GLU A 257 -28.09 -1.98 -11.86
N THR A 258 -28.04 -1.34 -13.03
CA THR A 258 -28.19 -1.98 -14.35
C THR A 258 -26.85 -2.31 -15.00
N SER A 259 -25.74 -1.80 -14.49
CA SER A 259 -24.40 -2.03 -15.05
C SER A 259 -23.84 -3.38 -14.59
N ASP A 260 -23.21 -4.08 -15.51
CA ASP A 260 -22.38 -5.23 -15.20
C ASP A 260 -21.14 -4.77 -14.41
N GLN A 261 -21.02 -5.22 -13.15
CA GLN A 261 -19.89 -4.87 -12.25
C GLN A 261 -18.51 -5.14 -12.88
N SER A 262 -18.44 -6.01 -13.90
CA SER A 262 -17.21 -6.28 -14.65
C SER A 262 -16.76 -5.14 -15.56
N LEU A 263 -17.61 -4.11 -15.75
CA LEU A 263 -17.34 -2.95 -16.62
C LEU A 263 -16.91 -1.70 -15.86
N ASP A 264 -16.95 -1.75 -14.51
CA ASP A 264 -16.57 -0.61 -13.69
C ASP A 264 -15.09 -0.24 -13.92
N GLN A 265 -14.86 1.03 -14.15
CA GLN A 265 -13.51 1.59 -14.22
C GLN A 265 -13.02 1.96 -12.83
N LEU A 266 -11.76 1.70 -12.56
CA LEU A 266 -11.11 2.02 -11.30
C LEU A 266 -10.01 3.06 -11.52
N GLN A 267 -9.92 4.01 -10.62
CA GLN A 267 -8.75 4.88 -10.49
C GLN A 267 -7.77 4.22 -9.53
N LEU A 268 -6.54 3.97 -9.99
CA LEU A 268 -5.48 3.39 -9.17
C LEU A 268 -4.24 4.27 -9.25
N ARG A 269 -3.92 4.93 -8.15
CA ARG A 269 -2.83 5.90 -8.13
C ARG A 269 -2.14 6.01 -6.78
N VAL A 270 -0.85 6.31 -6.82
CA VAL A 270 -0.01 6.64 -5.67
C VAL A 270 0.69 7.94 -5.98
N HIS A 271 0.51 8.96 -5.17
CA HIS A 271 1.20 10.25 -5.37
C HIS A 271 1.17 11.11 -4.11
N PRO A 272 2.09 12.08 -3.98
CA PRO A 272 1.99 13.13 -2.97
C PRO A 272 0.68 13.90 -3.15
N THR A 273 -0.01 14.14 -2.05
CA THR A 273 -1.35 14.76 -2.07
C THR A 273 -1.47 15.77 -0.95
N LEU A 274 -2.04 16.94 -1.27
CA LEU A 274 -2.48 17.89 -0.25
C LEU A 274 -3.76 17.36 0.40
N VAL A 275 -3.68 17.06 1.68
CA VAL A 275 -4.79 16.53 2.49
C VAL A 275 -5.28 17.62 3.42
N PRO A 276 -6.57 18.01 3.38
CA PRO A 276 -7.13 18.99 4.30
C PRO A 276 -6.86 18.61 5.76
N VAL A 277 -6.47 19.54 6.61
CA VAL A 277 -6.17 19.26 8.04
C VAL A 277 -7.36 18.67 8.80
N SER A 278 -8.59 18.88 8.31
CA SER A 278 -9.82 18.29 8.87
C SER A 278 -10.02 16.83 8.46
N HIS A 279 -9.30 16.32 7.47
CA HIS A 279 -9.45 14.96 6.98
C HIS A 279 -8.79 13.95 7.94
N PRO A 280 -9.39 12.78 8.22
CA PRO A 280 -8.85 11.80 9.18
C PRO A 280 -7.39 11.39 8.89
N LEU A 281 -7.02 11.23 7.63
CA LEU A 281 -5.65 10.86 7.23
C LEU A 281 -4.61 11.95 7.52
N ALA A 282 -5.01 13.21 7.66
CA ALA A 282 -4.08 14.31 7.96
C ALA A 282 -3.34 14.11 9.30
N SER A 283 -4.00 13.49 10.28
CA SER A 283 -3.46 13.25 11.61
C SER A 283 -2.50 12.07 11.72
N VAL A 284 -2.36 11.28 10.67
CA VAL A 284 -1.51 10.08 10.63
C VAL A 284 -0.06 10.50 10.40
N ASN A 285 0.78 10.40 11.41
CA ASN A 285 2.15 10.90 11.41
C ASN A 285 3.19 9.83 11.68
N ASP A 286 4.45 10.19 11.54
CA ASP A 286 5.62 9.37 11.83
C ASP A 286 5.61 8.07 10.98
N VAL A 287 5.95 6.92 11.54
CA VAL A 287 6.00 5.63 10.85
C VAL A 287 4.65 4.92 10.76
N TYR A 288 3.58 5.55 11.26
CA TYR A 288 2.26 4.94 11.29
C TYR A 288 1.61 4.92 9.91
N ASN A 289 0.79 3.89 9.71
CA ASN A 289 -0.03 3.71 8.53
C ASN A 289 -1.51 3.84 8.89
N ALA A 290 -2.32 4.20 7.89
CA ALA A 290 -3.77 4.15 7.99
C ALA A 290 -4.40 3.82 6.65
N ILE A 291 -5.52 3.11 6.69
CA ILE A 291 -6.33 2.77 5.52
C ILE A 291 -7.75 3.21 5.81
N LEU A 292 -8.25 4.14 5.02
CA LEU A 292 -9.62 4.62 5.04
C LEU A 292 -10.39 3.88 3.94
N ILE A 293 -11.49 3.25 4.32
CA ILE A 293 -12.40 2.53 3.42
C ILE A 293 -13.73 3.26 3.43
N GLU A 294 -14.21 3.59 2.24
CA GLU A 294 -15.50 4.23 2.05
C GLU A 294 -16.46 3.29 1.32
N GLY A 295 -17.66 3.15 1.80
CA GLY A 295 -18.65 2.25 1.23
C GLY A 295 -20.08 2.56 1.66
N ASP A 296 -21.02 1.91 1.00
CA ASP A 296 -22.46 2.01 1.27
C ASP A 296 -22.98 0.66 1.78
N PRO A 297 -23.66 0.57 2.92
CA PRO A 297 -24.14 1.66 3.79
C PRO A 297 -23.19 2.05 4.94
N ILE A 298 -21.96 1.50 5.03
CA ILE A 298 -21.11 1.68 6.21
C ILE A 298 -20.56 3.12 6.37
N GLY A 299 -20.55 3.93 5.31
CA GLY A 299 -19.89 5.24 5.32
C GLY A 299 -18.36 5.11 5.29
N GLN A 300 -17.67 5.70 6.25
CA GLN A 300 -16.21 5.68 6.34
C GLN A 300 -15.75 4.86 7.54
N VAL A 301 -14.76 3.99 7.33
CA VAL A 301 -14.06 3.23 8.36
C VAL A 301 -12.57 3.39 8.16
N MET A 302 -11.84 3.73 9.23
CA MET A 302 -10.38 3.88 9.17
C MET A 302 -9.71 2.83 10.06
N PHE A 303 -8.74 2.13 9.49
CA PHE A 303 -7.83 1.24 10.19
C PHE A 303 -6.49 1.95 10.38
N PHE A 304 -5.98 1.99 11.59
CA PHE A 304 -4.76 2.72 11.95
C PHE A 304 -3.84 1.86 12.82
N GLY A 305 -2.55 1.93 12.61
CA GLY A 305 -1.57 1.21 13.42
C GLY A 305 -0.16 1.18 12.81
N PRO A 306 0.72 0.34 13.35
CA PRO A 306 2.07 0.15 12.83
C PRO A 306 2.04 -0.62 11.51
N GLY A 307 2.54 0.00 10.43
CA GLY A 307 2.55 -0.56 9.08
C GLY A 307 3.64 -1.61 8.81
N ALA A 308 4.61 -1.76 9.70
CA ALA A 308 5.73 -2.70 9.60
C ALA A 308 6.31 -3.00 11.00
N GLY A 309 7.25 -3.93 11.07
CA GLY A 309 7.96 -4.30 12.29
C GLY A 309 7.84 -5.78 12.64
N GLU A 310 8.77 -6.28 13.46
CA GLU A 310 8.83 -7.70 13.85
C GLU A 310 7.51 -8.18 14.46
N GLY A 311 7.07 -7.55 15.52
CA GLY A 311 5.86 -7.92 16.26
C GLY A 311 4.58 -7.71 15.46
N PRO A 312 4.34 -6.49 14.91
CA PRO A 312 3.15 -6.20 14.13
C PRO A 312 2.94 -7.16 12.95
N THR A 313 3.97 -7.36 12.11
CA THR A 313 3.86 -8.23 10.93
C THR A 313 3.72 -9.72 11.32
N ALA A 314 4.44 -10.15 12.35
CA ALA A 314 4.29 -11.51 12.89
C ALA A 314 2.88 -11.76 13.47
N SER A 315 2.27 -10.75 14.08
CA SER A 315 0.88 -10.84 14.56
C SER A 315 -0.08 -11.12 13.41
N ALA A 316 0.07 -10.46 12.26
CA ALA A 316 -0.75 -10.70 11.09
C ALA A 316 -0.53 -12.11 10.50
N VAL A 317 0.73 -12.58 10.42
CA VAL A 317 1.05 -13.97 10.00
C VAL A 317 0.37 -14.99 10.91
N VAL A 318 0.47 -14.81 12.23
CA VAL A 318 -0.14 -15.77 13.18
C VAL A 318 -1.66 -15.66 13.20
N SER A 319 -2.22 -14.48 12.93
CA SER A 319 -3.67 -14.31 12.73
C SER A 319 -4.18 -15.14 11.54
N ASP A 320 -3.45 -15.14 10.42
CA ASP A 320 -3.78 -15.99 9.27
C ASP A 320 -3.68 -17.49 9.62
N LEU A 321 -2.64 -17.89 10.33
CA LEU A 321 -2.51 -19.28 10.84
C LEU A 321 -3.67 -19.65 11.76
N LEU A 322 -4.10 -18.73 12.62
CA LEU A 322 -5.23 -18.94 13.53
C LEU A 322 -6.55 -19.16 12.74
N ASN A 323 -6.80 -18.35 11.72
CA ASN A 323 -7.95 -18.48 10.85
C ASN A 323 -7.95 -19.83 10.09
N LEU A 324 -6.78 -20.24 9.57
CA LEU A 324 -6.62 -21.55 8.94
C LEU A 324 -6.87 -22.68 9.93
N ALA A 325 -6.30 -22.65 11.13
CA ALA A 325 -6.48 -23.66 12.16
C ALA A 325 -7.95 -23.81 12.56
N ALA A 326 -8.67 -22.69 12.71
CA ALA A 326 -10.09 -22.70 13.01
C ALA A 326 -10.92 -23.32 11.88
N ASN A 327 -10.65 -22.93 10.62
CA ASN A 327 -11.38 -23.39 9.45
C ASN A 327 -11.13 -24.90 9.18
N LEU A 328 -9.89 -25.36 9.27
CA LEU A 328 -9.55 -26.78 9.06
C LEU A 328 -10.19 -27.69 10.13
N ARG A 329 -10.36 -27.20 11.35
CA ARG A 329 -11.06 -27.93 12.42
C ARG A 329 -12.57 -28.02 12.23
N ALA A 330 -13.18 -27.00 11.64
CA ALA A 330 -14.62 -27.01 11.38
C ALA A 330 -15.04 -28.07 10.36
N GLY A 331 -14.08 -28.76 9.73
CA GLY A 331 -14.33 -29.93 8.90
C GLY A 331 -15.02 -29.59 7.58
N THR A 332 -14.58 -28.54 6.89
CA THR A 332 -14.99 -28.32 5.50
C THR A 332 -14.58 -29.54 4.66
N THR A 333 -15.49 -30.00 3.84
CA THR A 333 -15.29 -31.18 2.96
C THR A 333 -14.00 -30.95 2.12
N PRO A 334 -13.19 -32.02 1.94
CA PRO A 334 -12.01 -31.92 1.05
C PRO A 334 -12.46 -31.38 -0.31
N LYS A 335 -11.85 -30.27 -0.76
CA LYS A 335 -12.10 -29.52 -2.02
C LYS A 335 -13.09 -28.33 -1.97
N ALA A 336 -13.79 -28.07 -0.86
CA ALA A 336 -14.60 -26.85 -0.75
C ALA A 336 -13.87 -25.82 0.13
N THR A 337 -13.33 -24.79 -0.48
CA THR A 337 -12.75 -23.65 0.25
C THR A 337 -13.85 -22.73 0.77
N ASN A 338 -13.68 -22.18 1.96
CA ASN A 338 -14.54 -21.13 2.49
C ASN A 338 -14.37 -19.86 1.62
N PRO A 339 -15.40 -19.36 0.94
CA PRO A 339 -15.30 -18.24 0.02
C PRO A 339 -14.90 -16.92 0.71
N LEU A 340 -15.12 -16.80 2.02
CA LEU A 340 -14.67 -15.63 2.80
C LEU A 340 -13.16 -15.65 3.09
N LEU A 341 -12.51 -16.79 2.96
CA LEU A 341 -11.05 -16.91 3.13
C LEU A 341 -10.32 -17.04 1.79
N ALA A 342 -10.91 -17.74 0.83
CA ALA A 342 -10.35 -17.91 -0.52
C ALA A 342 -10.35 -16.60 -1.31
N CYS A 343 -9.51 -16.52 -2.33
CA CYS A 343 -9.50 -15.45 -3.31
C CYS A 343 -9.87 -16.03 -4.68
N SER A 344 -11.08 -15.74 -5.16
CA SER A 344 -11.66 -16.38 -6.36
C SER A 344 -11.78 -15.45 -7.57
N HIS A 345 -11.15 -14.29 -7.55
CA HIS A 345 -11.23 -13.32 -8.64
C HIS A 345 -10.60 -13.88 -9.93
N GLN A 346 -11.37 -13.88 -11.03
CA GLN A 346 -10.93 -14.44 -12.32
C GLN A 346 -10.75 -13.37 -13.41
N HIS A 347 -11.52 -12.27 -13.36
CA HIS A 347 -11.46 -11.20 -14.34
C HIS A 347 -10.52 -10.08 -13.89
N TYR A 348 -10.00 -9.33 -14.85
CA TYR A 348 -9.25 -8.11 -14.58
C TYR A 348 -10.19 -6.90 -14.56
N CYS A 349 -10.00 -6.04 -13.56
CA CYS A 349 -10.66 -4.73 -13.54
C CYS A 349 -10.09 -3.84 -14.65
N LYS A 350 -10.91 -2.93 -15.15
CA LYS A 350 -10.45 -1.85 -16.03
C LYS A 350 -9.93 -0.71 -15.18
N VAL A 351 -8.79 -0.15 -15.55
CA VAL A 351 -8.20 1.01 -14.87
C VAL A 351 -8.29 2.23 -15.78
N SER A 352 -8.80 3.34 -15.24
CA SER A 352 -8.89 4.61 -15.96
C SER A 352 -7.49 5.17 -16.19
N PRO A 353 -7.18 5.64 -17.42
CA PRO A 353 -5.93 6.36 -17.67
C PRO A 353 -5.83 7.60 -16.77
N MET A 354 -4.62 7.91 -16.29
CA MET A 354 -4.41 9.06 -15.42
C MET A 354 -4.90 10.37 -16.03
N ALA A 355 -4.78 10.52 -17.35
CA ALA A 355 -5.22 11.69 -18.12
C ALA A 355 -6.72 12.01 -17.96
N ASP A 356 -7.55 10.99 -17.74
CA ASP A 356 -9.00 11.11 -17.63
C ASP A 356 -9.48 11.37 -16.20
N ILE A 357 -8.57 11.25 -15.23
CA ILE A 357 -8.92 11.41 -13.80
C ILE A 357 -9.19 12.88 -13.50
N VAL A 358 -10.31 13.12 -12.83
CA VAL A 358 -10.68 14.43 -12.32
C VAL A 358 -10.12 14.62 -10.92
N SER A 359 -9.36 15.71 -10.73
CA SER A 359 -8.76 16.07 -9.45
C SER A 359 -8.69 17.59 -9.30
N ARG A 360 -8.48 18.05 -8.08
CA ARG A 360 -8.04 19.42 -7.80
C ARG A 360 -6.51 19.41 -7.80
N PHE A 361 -5.91 20.54 -8.19
CA PHE A 361 -4.46 20.68 -8.30
C PHE A 361 -3.96 21.88 -7.52
N TYR A 362 -2.82 21.69 -6.90
CA TYR A 362 -1.92 22.71 -6.41
C TYR A 362 -0.77 22.86 -7.40
N VAL A 363 -0.46 24.08 -7.79
CA VAL A 363 0.71 24.39 -8.59
C VAL A 363 1.46 25.57 -7.98
N ARG A 364 2.79 25.46 -7.88
CA ARG A 364 3.67 26.53 -7.46
C ARG A 364 4.53 26.97 -8.64
N LEU A 365 4.45 28.25 -8.97
CA LEU A 365 5.10 28.89 -10.11
C LEU A 365 6.12 29.91 -9.61
N LEU A 366 7.26 30.00 -10.29
CA LEU A 366 8.16 31.13 -10.22
C LEU A 366 7.96 31.99 -11.46
N ALA A 367 7.57 33.25 -11.28
CA ALA A 367 7.22 34.17 -12.35
C ALA A 367 7.91 35.52 -12.17
N GLU A 368 7.98 36.31 -13.23
CA GLU A 368 8.36 37.71 -13.14
C GLU A 368 7.34 38.50 -12.28
N ASP A 369 7.82 39.40 -11.42
CA ASP A 369 6.94 40.26 -10.61
C ASP A 369 6.55 41.53 -11.40
N GLU A 370 5.72 41.32 -12.44
CA GLU A 370 5.28 42.37 -13.35
C GLU A 370 3.77 42.50 -13.39
N PRO A 371 3.22 43.72 -13.60
CA PRO A 371 1.80 43.91 -13.81
C PRO A 371 1.26 43.06 -14.98
N GLY A 372 0.14 42.39 -14.75
CA GLY A 372 -0.54 41.58 -15.76
C GLY A 372 -0.18 40.09 -15.79
N VAL A 373 0.83 39.63 -15.06
CA VAL A 373 1.20 38.20 -15.01
C VAL A 373 0.05 37.34 -14.52
N ILE A 374 -0.59 37.70 -13.40
CA ILE A 374 -1.77 36.98 -12.87
C ILE A 374 -2.91 36.93 -13.90
N GLY A 375 -3.12 38.01 -14.64
CA GLY A 375 -4.12 38.06 -15.71
C GLY A 375 -3.83 37.06 -16.83
N LYS A 376 -2.55 36.92 -17.23
CA LYS A 376 -2.14 35.92 -18.25
C LYS A 376 -2.33 34.50 -17.74
N LEU A 377 -1.99 34.24 -16.46
CA LEU A 377 -2.22 32.93 -15.84
C LEU A 377 -3.71 32.59 -15.87
N GLY A 378 -4.58 33.50 -15.43
CA GLY A 378 -6.02 33.27 -15.44
C GLY A 378 -6.59 33.04 -16.83
N LEU A 379 -6.09 33.75 -17.86
CA LEU A 379 -6.51 33.54 -19.24
C LEU A 379 -6.04 32.18 -19.80
N CYS A 380 -4.82 31.73 -19.47
CA CYS A 380 -4.31 30.44 -19.87
C CYS A 380 -5.15 29.31 -19.27
N PHE A 381 -5.30 29.31 -17.95
CA PHE A 381 -6.13 28.32 -17.27
C PHE A 381 -7.57 28.30 -17.79
N GLY A 382 -8.17 29.47 -18.00
CA GLY A 382 -9.52 29.58 -18.53
C GLY A 382 -9.68 28.97 -19.93
N ARG A 383 -8.71 29.13 -20.83
CA ARG A 383 -8.70 28.51 -22.17
C ARG A 383 -8.73 26.97 -22.10
N HIS A 384 -8.08 26.40 -21.11
CA HIS A 384 -8.03 24.96 -20.87
C HIS A 384 -9.11 24.45 -19.92
N GLN A 385 -10.15 25.29 -19.66
CA GLN A 385 -11.28 24.94 -18.79
C GLN A 385 -10.86 24.62 -17.34
N VAL A 386 -9.74 25.17 -16.88
CA VAL A 386 -9.28 25.07 -15.50
C VAL A 386 -9.85 26.26 -14.71
N SER A 387 -10.76 25.96 -13.80
CA SER A 387 -11.28 26.97 -12.86
C SER A 387 -10.36 27.06 -11.64
N LEU A 388 -10.06 28.27 -11.21
CA LEU A 388 -9.15 28.52 -10.09
C LEU A 388 -9.93 28.79 -8.82
N GLU A 389 -9.62 28.05 -7.74
CA GLU A 389 -10.18 28.25 -6.42
C GLU A 389 -9.47 29.37 -5.67
N SER A 390 -8.13 29.36 -5.72
CA SER A 390 -7.32 30.37 -5.07
C SER A 390 -6.02 30.67 -5.84
N ILE A 391 -5.59 31.91 -5.76
CA ILE A 391 -4.27 32.38 -6.22
C ILE A 391 -3.66 33.17 -5.08
N VAL A 392 -2.46 32.78 -4.67
CA VAL A 392 -1.74 33.43 -3.57
C VAL A 392 -0.32 33.73 -3.98
N GLN A 393 0.09 34.99 -3.91
CA GLN A 393 1.47 35.41 -4.01
C GLN A 393 2.00 35.65 -2.60
N ILE A 394 2.90 34.83 -2.11
CA ILE A 394 3.31 34.83 -0.70
C ILE A 394 4.76 35.30 -0.52
N GLY A 395 5.59 35.15 -1.52
CA GLY A 395 7.01 35.48 -1.43
C GLY A 395 7.55 36.23 -2.64
N GLN A 396 8.64 36.97 -2.42
CA GLN A 396 9.54 37.39 -3.47
C GLN A 396 10.85 36.64 -3.27
N HIS A 397 11.31 35.99 -4.31
CA HIS A 397 12.64 35.40 -4.35
C HIS A 397 13.48 36.25 -5.31
N GLU A 398 14.33 37.14 -4.75
CA GLU A 398 15.07 38.17 -5.50
C GLU A 398 14.12 39.12 -6.24
N THR A 399 14.04 39.01 -7.58
CA THR A 399 13.12 39.79 -8.44
C THR A 399 11.93 39.03 -8.94
N ARG A 400 11.67 37.78 -8.40
CA ARG A 400 10.66 36.88 -8.88
C ARG A 400 9.53 36.75 -7.88
N ALA A 401 8.33 36.69 -8.39
CA ALA A 401 7.14 36.36 -7.62
C ALA A 401 6.99 34.84 -7.52
N GLU A 402 6.73 34.35 -6.32
CA GLU A 402 6.30 32.98 -6.08
C GLU A 402 4.78 32.93 -5.99
N ILE A 403 4.14 32.29 -6.97
CA ILE A 403 2.70 32.24 -7.11
C ILE A 403 2.23 30.81 -6.87
N VAL A 404 1.32 30.66 -5.93
CA VAL A 404 0.66 29.38 -5.65
C VAL A 404 -0.79 29.44 -6.10
N ILE A 405 -1.21 28.43 -6.83
CA ILE A 405 -2.57 28.31 -7.36
C ILE A 405 -3.17 27.00 -6.92
N VAL A 406 -4.41 27.01 -6.45
CA VAL A 406 -5.24 25.83 -6.24
C VAL A 406 -6.40 25.88 -7.22
N SER A 407 -6.62 24.79 -7.98
CA SER A 407 -7.73 24.69 -8.92
C SER A 407 -8.96 24.07 -8.27
N HIS A 408 -10.14 24.30 -8.87
CA HIS A 408 -11.28 23.42 -8.73
C HIS A 408 -11.02 22.08 -9.45
N GLU A 409 -11.98 21.16 -9.37
CA GLU A 409 -11.93 19.87 -10.07
C GLU A 409 -11.80 20.06 -11.58
N VAL A 410 -10.85 19.37 -12.17
CA VAL A 410 -10.56 19.37 -13.61
C VAL A 410 -9.87 18.05 -13.99
N THR A 411 -9.98 17.64 -15.25
CA THR A 411 -9.25 16.47 -15.73
C THR A 411 -7.75 16.72 -15.73
N GLU A 412 -6.97 15.68 -15.40
CA GLU A 412 -5.50 15.73 -15.43
C GLU A 412 -4.99 16.24 -16.79
N SER A 413 -5.58 15.77 -17.92
CA SER A 413 -5.21 16.17 -19.28
C SER A 413 -5.37 17.68 -19.52
N ASN A 414 -6.47 18.29 -19.10
CA ASN A 414 -6.71 19.71 -19.26
C ASN A 414 -5.72 20.54 -18.43
N PHE A 415 -5.48 20.09 -17.18
CA PHE A 415 -4.53 20.76 -16.30
C PHE A 415 -3.10 20.68 -16.84
N GLN A 416 -2.65 19.51 -17.31
CA GLN A 416 -1.31 19.36 -17.89
C GLN A 416 -1.14 20.18 -19.17
N THR A 417 -2.17 20.24 -20.02
CA THR A 417 -2.14 21.08 -21.24
C THR A 417 -2.01 22.56 -20.89
N ALA A 418 -2.69 23.01 -19.83
CA ALA A 418 -2.53 24.39 -19.35
C ALA A 418 -1.09 24.64 -18.83
N LEU A 419 -0.51 23.69 -18.11
CA LEU A 419 0.87 23.81 -17.63
C LEU A 419 1.88 23.82 -18.77
N ASP A 420 1.66 23.03 -19.83
CA ASP A 420 2.54 23.00 -20.99
C ASP A 420 2.53 24.35 -21.71
N GLU A 421 1.36 24.96 -21.88
CA GLU A 421 1.26 26.32 -22.41
C GLU A 421 1.95 27.36 -21.51
N LEU A 422 1.78 27.25 -20.19
CA LEU A 422 2.41 28.18 -19.25
C LEU A 422 3.94 28.11 -19.28
N ARG A 423 4.53 26.95 -19.55
CA ARG A 423 5.99 26.79 -19.66
C ARG A 423 6.58 27.56 -20.85
N GLU A 424 5.76 27.87 -21.86
CA GLU A 424 6.16 28.67 -23.04
C GLU A 424 6.06 30.18 -22.79
N TYR A 425 5.47 30.61 -21.65
CA TYR A 425 5.35 32.02 -21.36
C TYR A 425 6.67 32.60 -20.84
N ARG A 426 7.14 33.66 -21.45
CA ARG A 426 8.37 34.35 -21.10
C ARG A 426 8.38 34.82 -19.63
N GLU A 427 7.21 35.17 -19.08
CA GLU A 427 7.03 35.65 -17.72
C GLU A 427 7.05 34.50 -16.69
N ILE A 428 6.93 33.25 -17.10
CA ILE A 428 6.98 32.07 -16.24
C ILE A 428 8.40 31.49 -16.30
N HIS A 429 9.11 31.62 -15.19
CA HIS A 429 10.45 31.10 -15.07
C HIS A 429 10.47 29.56 -14.93
N SER A 430 9.58 29.04 -14.07
CA SER A 430 9.43 27.60 -13.90
C SER A 430 8.09 27.23 -13.24
N VAL A 431 7.61 26.03 -13.57
CA VAL A 431 6.61 25.30 -12.79
C VAL A 431 7.38 24.52 -11.73
N ALA A 432 7.45 25.05 -10.53
CA ALA A 432 8.34 24.56 -9.47
C ALA A 432 7.78 23.31 -8.77
N SER A 433 6.44 23.16 -8.68
CA SER A 433 5.79 22.00 -8.08
C SER A 433 4.36 21.87 -8.60
N VAL A 434 3.92 20.63 -8.74
CA VAL A 434 2.52 20.28 -9.05
C VAL A 434 2.11 19.13 -8.14
N LEU A 435 1.07 19.31 -7.37
CA LEU A 435 0.54 18.28 -6.47
C LEU A 435 -0.98 18.18 -6.64
N ARG A 436 -1.54 17.03 -6.36
CA ARG A 436 -2.99 16.85 -6.36
C ARG A 436 -3.55 17.15 -4.98
N VAL A 437 -4.80 17.59 -4.93
CA VAL A 437 -5.51 17.92 -3.69
C VAL A 437 -6.65 16.92 -3.50
N LEU A 438 -6.78 16.39 -2.27
CA LEU A 438 -7.84 15.44 -1.89
C LEU A 438 -9.18 16.12 -1.70
#